data_2d9adda1b4b3f7a9f5a250b2939030c4
#
_entry.id   2d9adda1b4b3f7a9f5a250b2939030c4
#
_cell.length_a   1.000
_cell.length_b   1.000
_cell.length_c   1.000
_cell.angle_alpha   90.00
_cell.angle_beta   90.00
_cell.angle_gamma   90.00
#
_symmetry.space_group_name_H-M   'P 1'
#
loop_
_entity.id
_entity.type
_entity.pdbx_description
1 polymer ?
#
loop_
_entity_poly.entity_id
_entity_poly.type
_entity_poly.pdbx_seq_one_letter_code
_entity_poly.pdbx_strand_id
1 'polypeptide(L)'
;QVWRGQELLASFGIEQTRPITDFYPGFGHANFDGYRWRTLVYYDQNHRNWIITAERTDLRYRLAESVISHAILPILLSIPLAGLLIWLIISHGLKPLRMLSQQLKNKQADDLSPVVLPELKSELQQVNQSINALMSRLEVALNREKHFTADAAHELRTPISALKIQLHNLEEDISPDNEAFQQLRAGVDRIQHLVEQLLSLYRSTPEQLAHNFCRIDLHQLAQDVIAELHTKFETKQQIAELAGQACMIEGDPFALTTLLQNLLSNANKYTPPGGHILVTISTEEHAVYLKVEDSGSGIPPEDYDKIFKRFQRLNNKPDGSTTPGCGLGLTIVRNIADLHRARIEIERSRFESGTAFIVIFKRTED
;
A
#
# COMPACT_ATOMS: atom_id res chain seq x y z
N GLN A 1 -74.36 -38.80 27.67
CA GLN A 1 -75.40 -39.73 27.99
C GLN A 1 -75.54 -39.86 29.50
N VAL A 2 -76.81 -39.89 30.02
CA VAL A 2 -77.10 -40.19 31.42
C VAL A 2 -77.95 -41.44 31.47
N TRP A 3 -77.56 -42.45 32.23
CA TRP A 3 -78.16 -43.75 32.27
C TRP A 3 -78.56 -44.14 33.69
N ARG A 4 -79.74 -44.75 33.87
CA ARG A 4 -80.13 -45.36 35.12
C ARG A 4 -80.33 -46.84 34.92
N GLY A 5 -79.40 -47.62 35.38
CA GLY A 5 -79.33 -49.05 35.02
C GLY A 5 -79.11 -49.22 33.53
N GLN A 6 -80.07 -49.79 32.81
CA GLN A 6 -80.05 -49.94 31.35
C GLN A 6 -81.01 -48.93 30.62
N GLU A 7 -81.60 -48.00 31.33
CA GLU A 7 -82.44 -46.98 30.75
C GLU A 7 -81.74 -45.67 30.49
N LEU A 8 -81.80 -45.19 29.24
CA LEU A 8 -81.21 -43.88 28.84
C LEU A 8 -82.17 -42.78 29.29
N LEU A 9 -81.73 -41.95 30.25
CA LEU A 9 -82.54 -40.85 30.76
C LEU A 9 -82.31 -39.58 29.88
N ALA A 10 -81.15 -39.35 29.41
CA ALA A 10 -80.84 -38.18 28.58
C ALA A 10 -79.61 -38.46 27.68
N SER A 11 -79.61 -37.93 26.44
CA SER A 11 -78.53 -37.91 25.55
C SER A 11 -78.42 -36.51 24.94
N PHE A 12 -77.19 -35.98 24.90
CA PHE A 12 -76.93 -34.66 24.33
C PHE A 12 -75.84 -34.82 23.25
N GLY A 13 -76.08 -34.28 22.07
CA GLY A 13 -75.14 -34.21 20.98
C GLY A 13 -74.88 -35.52 20.23
N ILE A 14 -75.55 -36.63 20.60
CA ILE A 14 -75.45 -37.91 19.96
C ILE A 14 -76.75 -38.62 19.94
N GLU A 15 -77.27 -39.06 18.80
CA GLU A 15 -78.54 -39.77 18.64
C GLU A 15 -78.44 -41.26 18.93
N GLN A 16 -77.45 -41.72 19.62
CA GLN A 16 -77.27 -43.13 19.94
C GLN A 16 -78.07 -43.53 21.20
N THR A 17 -78.94 -44.53 21.03
CA THR A 17 -79.80 -45.13 22.11
C THR A 17 -79.09 -46.30 22.83
N ARG A 18 -77.81 -46.57 22.47
CA ARG A 18 -76.94 -47.57 23.12
C ARG A 18 -75.90 -46.88 23.93
N PRO A 19 -75.35 -47.51 25.01
CA PRO A 19 -74.21 -46.93 25.72
C PRO A 19 -73.01 -46.84 24.78
N ILE A 20 -72.32 -45.66 24.83
CA ILE A 20 -71.17 -45.39 24.00
C ILE A 20 -69.92 -46.25 24.42
N THR A 21 -69.91 -46.58 25.69
CA THR A 21 -68.81 -47.42 26.29
C THR A 21 -69.48 -48.17 27.50
N ASP A 22 -68.67 -49.16 27.94
CA ASP A 22 -69.08 -49.94 29.12
C ASP A 22 -69.15 -49.07 30.37
N PHE A 23 -70.06 -49.45 31.33
CA PHE A 23 -70.25 -48.70 32.59
C PHE A 23 -69.14 -48.94 33.62
N TYR A 24 -67.91 -48.57 33.23
CA TYR A 24 -66.75 -48.68 34.07
C TYR A 24 -66.23 -47.26 34.40
N PRO A 25 -66.15 -46.90 35.67
CA PRO A 25 -65.75 -45.53 36.01
C PRO A 25 -64.33 -45.22 35.58
N GLY A 26 -64.08 -44.06 34.93
CA GLY A 26 -62.79 -43.63 34.52
C GLY A 26 -62.71 -43.14 33.09
N PHE A 27 -61.49 -42.89 32.64
CA PHE A 27 -61.20 -42.48 31.25
C PHE A 27 -61.06 -43.71 30.35
N GLY A 28 -61.68 -43.64 29.19
CA GLY A 28 -61.58 -44.69 28.18
C GLY A 28 -61.57 -44.11 26.77
N HIS A 29 -61.54 -45.02 25.79
CA HIS A 29 -61.72 -44.65 24.39
C HIS A 29 -62.87 -45.54 23.81
N ALA A 30 -63.71 -44.92 23.00
CA ALA A 30 -64.73 -45.63 22.26
C ALA A 30 -64.68 -45.23 20.79
N ASN A 31 -64.95 -46.13 19.90
CA ASN A 31 -65.06 -45.86 18.47
C ASN A 31 -66.58 -45.96 18.09
N PHE A 32 -67.11 -44.86 17.68
CA PHE A 32 -68.48 -44.81 17.18
C PHE A 32 -68.68 -43.66 16.20
N ASP A 33 -69.63 -43.77 15.34
CA ASP A 33 -69.98 -42.84 14.30
C ASP A 33 -68.73 -42.50 13.38
N GLY A 34 -67.90 -43.52 13.16
CA GLY A 34 -66.68 -43.35 12.31
C GLY A 34 -65.55 -42.58 12.95
N TYR A 35 -65.67 -42.17 14.19
CA TYR A 35 -64.67 -41.36 14.91
C TYR A 35 -64.19 -42.09 16.18
N ARG A 36 -63.00 -41.71 16.61
CA ARG A 36 -62.40 -42.12 17.88
C ARG A 36 -62.75 -41.03 18.91
N TRP A 37 -63.34 -41.48 19.99
CA TRP A 37 -63.79 -40.63 21.09
C TRP A 37 -63.06 -40.97 22.37
N ARG A 38 -62.65 -39.98 23.10
CA ARG A 38 -62.23 -40.11 24.50
C ARG A 38 -63.44 -40.00 25.39
N THR A 39 -63.63 -41.04 26.20
CA THR A 39 -64.79 -41.12 27.06
C THR A 39 -64.41 -40.93 28.53
N LEU A 40 -65.23 -40.35 29.29
CA LEU A 40 -65.25 -40.34 30.77
C LEU A 40 -66.51 -40.89 31.27
N VAL A 41 -66.45 -41.92 32.05
CA VAL A 41 -67.58 -42.56 32.70
C VAL A 41 -67.54 -42.24 34.20
N TYR A 42 -68.58 -41.67 34.68
CA TYR A 42 -68.77 -41.30 36.11
C TYR A 42 -70.00 -41.89 36.65
N TYR A 43 -69.96 -42.49 37.86
CA TYR A 43 -71.15 -43.02 38.56
C TYR A 43 -71.52 -42.04 39.69
N ASP A 44 -72.71 -41.46 39.59
CA ASP A 44 -73.31 -40.66 40.63
C ASP A 44 -74.04 -41.54 41.65
N GLN A 45 -73.43 -41.71 42.82
CA GLN A 45 -73.99 -42.54 43.93
C GLN A 45 -75.27 -41.99 44.51
N ASN A 46 -75.47 -40.65 44.49
CA ASN A 46 -76.68 -40.04 45.09
C ASN A 46 -77.95 -40.34 44.27
N HIS A 47 -77.82 -40.22 42.96
CA HIS A 47 -78.93 -40.41 42.04
C HIS A 47 -78.96 -41.82 41.38
N ARG A 48 -77.97 -42.62 41.65
CA ARG A 48 -77.73 -43.96 41.03
C ARG A 48 -77.68 -43.90 39.49
N ASN A 49 -77.10 -42.86 38.98
CA ASN A 49 -76.97 -42.63 37.51
C ASN A 49 -75.54 -42.79 37.02
N TRP A 50 -75.40 -43.32 35.84
CA TRP A 50 -74.13 -43.28 35.10
C TRP A 50 -74.12 -42.09 34.17
N ILE A 51 -73.09 -41.32 34.20
CA ILE A 51 -72.84 -40.17 33.32
C ILE A 51 -71.69 -40.53 32.41
N ILE A 52 -71.95 -40.60 31.11
CA ILE A 52 -70.90 -40.84 30.08
C ILE A 52 -70.78 -39.55 29.28
N THR A 53 -69.60 -39.01 29.32
CA THR A 53 -69.17 -37.89 28.44
C THR A 53 -68.18 -38.36 27.42
N ALA A 54 -68.30 -37.88 26.21
CA ALA A 54 -67.39 -38.27 25.15
C ALA A 54 -66.94 -37.02 24.34
N GLU A 55 -65.70 -36.95 24.09
CA GLU A 55 -65.10 -35.90 23.28
C GLU A 55 -64.38 -36.47 22.06
N ARG A 56 -64.61 -35.92 20.89
CA ARG A 56 -63.91 -36.38 19.64
C ARG A 56 -62.45 -36.06 19.67
N THR A 57 -61.61 -37.06 19.47
CA THR A 57 -60.16 -36.93 19.49
C THR A 57 -59.63 -36.17 18.26
N ASP A 58 -60.29 -36.30 17.11
CA ASP A 58 -59.90 -35.62 15.87
C ASP A 58 -60.08 -34.11 15.91
N LEU A 59 -61.04 -33.61 16.67
CA LEU A 59 -61.20 -32.16 16.85
C LEU A 59 -59.98 -31.50 17.51
N ARG A 60 -59.34 -32.17 18.45
CA ARG A 60 -58.15 -31.69 19.12
C ARG A 60 -56.97 -31.64 18.13
N TYR A 61 -56.83 -32.63 17.26
CA TYR A 61 -55.79 -32.65 16.23
C TYR A 61 -56.02 -31.54 15.19
N ARG A 62 -57.25 -31.31 14.74
CA ARG A 62 -57.58 -30.21 13.82
C ARG A 62 -57.30 -28.83 14.43
N LEU A 63 -57.60 -28.64 15.70
CA LEU A 63 -57.28 -27.38 16.39
C LEU A 63 -55.76 -27.18 16.51
N ALA A 64 -55.02 -28.25 16.85
CA ALA A 64 -53.55 -28.19 16.91
C ALA A 64 -52.95 -27.92 15.53
N GLU A 65 -53.42 -28.58 14.46
CA GLU A 65 -52.99 -28.34 13.08
C GLU A 65 -53.33 -26.93 12.60
N SER A 66 -54.49 -26.40 12.96
CA SER A 66 -54.88 -25.03 12.68
C SER A 66 -53.95 -24.02 13.38
N VAL A 67 -53.57 -24.25 14.62
CA VAL A 67 -52.64 -23.40 15.34
C VAL A 67 -51.22 -23.48 14.71
N ILE A 68 -50.76 -24.68 14.34
CA ILE A 68 -49.46 -24.87 13.70
C ILE A 68 -49.41 -24.17 12.34
N SER A 69 -50.42 -24.38 11.49
CA SER A 69 -50.42 -23.82 10.14
C SER A 69 -50.63 -22.30 10.13
N HIS A 70 -51.46 -21.76 10.97
CA HIS A 70 -51.80 -20.33 10.94
C HIS A 70 -50.93 -19.45 11.85
N ALA A 71 -50.36 -20.00 12.92
CA ALA A 71 -49.54 -19.24 13.85
C ALA A 71 -48.04 -19.54 13.73
N ILE A 72 -47.65 -20.81 13.73
CA ILE A 72 -46.22 -21.21 13.78
C ILE A 72 -45.58 -21.12 12.42
N LEU A 73 -46.22 -21.60 11.37
CA LEU A 73 -45.64 -21.65 10.01
C LEU A 73 -45.26 -20.24 9.47
N PRO A 74 -46.09 -19.20 9.59
CA PRO A 74 -45.71 -17.84 9.17
C PRO A 74 -44.54 -17.29 9.95
N ILE A 75 -44.43 -17.56 11.24
CA ILE A 75 -43.30 -17.13 12.07
C ILE A 75 -42.01 -17.83 11.60
N LEU A 76 -42.07 -19.12 11.36
CA LEU A 76 -40.93 -19.90 10.91
C LEU A 76 -40.40 -19.43 9.54
N LEU A 77 -41.30 -19.02 8.64
CA LEU A 77 -40.95 -18.47 7.33
C LEU A 77 -40.44 -17.01 7.39
N SER A 78 -40.97 -16.23 8.35
CA SER A 78 -40.56 -14.81 8.47
C SER A 78 -39.14 -14.63 8.95
N ILE A 79 -38.61 -15.54 9.79
CA ILE A 79 -37.23 -15.45 10.31
C ILE A 79 -36.19 -15.52 9.21
N PRO A 80 -36.13 -16.52 8.32
CA PRO A 80 -35.15 -16.57 7.23
C PRO A 80 -35.36 -15.44 6.21
N LEU A 81 -36.62 -15.05 5.97
CA LEU A 81 -36.92 -13.92 5.07
C LEU A 81 -36.39 -12.60 5.64
N ALA A 82 -36.58 -12.33 6.92
CA ALA A 82 -36.03 -11.17 7.60
C ALA A 82 -34.48 -11.21 7.59
N GLY A 83 -33.90 -12.36 7.85
CA GLY A 83 -32.46 -12.56 7.77
C GLY A 83 -31.87 -12.27 6.37
N LEU A 84 -32.55 -12.74 5.33
CA LEU A 84 -32.17 -12.45 3.93
C LEU A 84 -32.29 -10.96 3.61
N LEU A 85 -33.37 -10.31 4.06
CA LEU A 85 -33.58 -8.87 3.84
C LEU A 85 -32.53 -8.02 4.55
N ILE A 86 -32.22 -8.34 5.79
CA ILE A 86 -31.16 -7.68 6.56
C ILE A 86 -29.80 -7.87 5.86
N TRP A 87 -29.50 -9.08 5.43
CA TRP A 87 -28.27 -9.37 4.71
C TRP A 87 -28.16 -8.56 3.41
N LEU A 88 -29.23 -8.46 2.63
CA LEU A 88 -29.28 -7.65 1.41
C LEU A 88 -29.10 -6.16 1.69
N ILE A 89 -29.74 -5.62 2.71
CA ILE A 89 -29.62 -4.20 3.09
C ILE A 89 -28.19 -3.89 3.53
N ILE A 90 -27.60 -4.73 4.38
CA ILE A 90 -26.24 -4.54 4.88
C ILE A 90 -25.21 -4.69 3.75
N SER A 91 -25.33 -5.72 2.92
CA SER A 91 -24.38 -5.96 1.83
C SER A 91 -24.39 -4.83 0.79
N HIS A 92 -25.56 -4.30 0.46
CA HIS A 92 -25.72 -3.14 -0.45
C HIS A 92 -25.26 -1.84 0.21
N GLY A 93 -25.64 -1.63 1.47
CA GLY A 93 -25.30 -0.41 2.21
C GLY A 93 -23.81 -0.25 2.48
N LEU A 94 -23.09 -1.36 2.68
CA LEU A 94 -21.64 -1.34 2.96
C LEU A 94 -20.76 -1.44 1.70
N LYS A 95 -21.32 -1.68 0.53
CA LYS A 95 -20.57 -1.78 -0.73
C LYS A 95 -19.74 -0.53 -1.02
N PRO A 96 -20.23 0.72 -0.90
CA PRO A 96 -19.43 1.92 -1.14
C PRO A 96 -18.26 2.07 -0.16
N LEU A 97 -18.43 1.66 1.09
CA LEU A 97 -17.37 1.70 2.10
C LEU A 97 -16.23 0.73 1.77
N ARG A 98 -16.56 -0.46 1.27
CA ARG A 98 -15.56 -1.42 0.79
C ARG A 98 -14.81 -0.88 -0.43
N MET A 99 -15.52 -0.24 -1.36
CA MET A 99 -14.90 0.39 -2.54
C MET A 99 -13.95 1.52 -2.13
N LEU A 100 -14.36 2.38 -1.19
CA LEU A 100 -13.51 3.44 -0.62
C LEU A 100 -12.24 2.87 0.00
N SER A 101 -12.39 1.86 0.86
CA SER A 101 -11.26 1.20 1.52
C SER A 101 -10.30 0.56 0.50
N GLN A 102 -10.83 -0.05 -0.55
CA GLN A 102 -10.03 -0.69 -1.58
C GLN A 102 -9.31 0.32 -2.47
N GLN A 103 -9.95 1.43 -2.84
CA GLN A 103 -9.28 2.52 -3.56
C GLN A 103 -8.15 3.14 -2.74
N LEU A 104 -8.40 3.42 -1.45
CA LEU A 104 -7.36 3.95 -0.55
C LEU A 104 -6.19 2.98 -0.36
N LYS A 105 -6.47 1.68 -0.25
CA LYS A 105 -5.44 0.64 -0.10
C LYS A 105 -4.59 0.47 -1.37
N ASN A 106 -5.19 0.66 -2.53
CA ASN A 106 -4.51 0.51 -3.82
C ASN A 106 -3.74 1.77 -4.25
N LYS A 107 -3.95 2.91 -3.58
CA LYS A 107 -3.18 4.13 -3.83
C LYS A 107 -1.74 3.93 -3.40
N GLN A 108 -0.83 4.34 -4.24
CA GLN A 108 0.58 4.45 -3.90
C GLN A 108 0.80 5.62 -2.93
N ALA A 109 1.91 5.61 -2.21
CA ALA A 109 2.20 6.63 -1.20
C ALA A 109 2.20 8.07 -1.75
N ASP A 110 2.49 8.23 -3.03
CA ASP A 110 2.58 9.52 -3.72
C ASP A 110 1.30 9.90 -4.48
N ASP A 111 0.31 8.99 -4.58
CA ASP A 111 -0.95 9.28 -5.26
C ASP A 111 -1.94 9.99 -4.33
N LEU A 112 -1.94 11.32 -4.37
CA LEU A 112 -2.85 12.20 -3.63
C LEU A 112 -4.10 12.60 -4.44
N SER A 113 -4.33 12.01 -5.62
CA SER A 113 -5.50 12.30 -6.44
C SER A 113 -6.81 12.08 -5.66
N PRO A 114 -7.88 12.84 -5.94
CA PRO A 114 -9.12 12.70 -5.22
C PRO A 114 -9.76 11.33 -5.45
N VAL A 115 -10.32 10.75 -4.39
CA VAL A 115 -11.08 9.51 -4.45
C VAL A 115 -12.46 9.81 -5.00
N VAL A 116 -12.79 9.26 -6.17
CA VAL A 116 -14.08 9.41 -6.84
C VAL A 116 -14.89 8.12 -6.69
N LEU A 117 -16.04 8.21 -6.03
CA LEU A 117 -16.96 7.10 -5.87
C LEU A 117 -18.28 7.44 -6.55
N PRO A 118 -18.81 6.57 -7.41
CA PRO A 118 -20.14 6.74 -7.99
C PRO A 118 -21.22 6.50 -6.90
N GLU A 119 -22.25 7.33 -6.88
CA GLU A 119 -23.46 7.17 -6.06
C GLU A 119 -23.22 6.99 -4.55
N LEU A 120 -22.69 8.02 -3.90
CA LEU A 120 -22.58 8.03 -2.44
C LEU A 120 -23.89 8.48 -1.79
N LYS A 121 -24.35 7.73 -0.78
CA LYS A 121 -25.35 8.22 0.16
C LYS A 121 -24.79 9.41 0.96
N SER A 122 -25.67 10.30 1.43
CA SER A 122 -25.30 11.57 2.08
C SER A 122 -24.24 11.42 3.19
N GLU A 123 -24.35 10.38 4.01
CA GLU A 123 -23.46 10.16 5.16
C GLU A 123 -22.04 9.77 4.73
N LEU A 124 -21.92 8.96 3.66
CA LEU A 124 -20.62 8.59 3.10
C LEU A 124 -20.00 9.68 2.24
N GLN A 125 -20.82 10.56 1.69
CA GLN A 125 -20.35 11.72 0.93
C GLN A 125 -19.54 12.68 1.82
N GLN A 126 -19.98 12.92 3.06
CA GLN A 126 -19.26 13.74 4.02
C GLN A 126 -17.90 13.15 4.39
N VAL A 127 -17.83 11.82 4.57
CA VAL A 127 -16.57 11.10 4.83
C VAL A 127 -15.64 11.22 3.63
N ASN A 128 -16.13 10.98 2.41
CA ASN A 128 -15.33 11.10 1.19
C ASN A 128 -14.82 12.52 0.97
N GLN A 129 -15.64 13.54 1.21
CA GLN A 129 -15.22 14.95 1.16
C GLN A 129 -14.12 15.26 2.17
N SER A 130 -14.24 14.74 3.41
CA SER A 130 -13.22 14.96 4.45
C SER A 130 -11.89 14.30 4.09
N ILE A 131 -11.92 13.10 3.50
CA ILE A 131 -10.72 12.41 3.01
C ILE A 131 -10.08 13.20 1.87
N ASN A 132 -10.87 13.63 0.87
CA ASN A 132 -10.36 14.41 -0.25
C ASN A 132 -9.80 15.78 0.20
N ALA A 133 -10.44 16.42 1.17
CA ALA A 133 -9.92 17.64 1.77
C ALA A 133 -8.59 17.42 2.52
N LEU A 134 -8.44 16.29 3.21
CA LEU A 134 -7.18 15.90 3.85
C LEU A 134 -6.07 15.65 2.82
N MET A 135 -6.38 14.90 1.75
CA MET A 135 -5.46 14.63 0.63
C MET A 135 -4.98 15.95 0.00
N SER A 136 -5.90 16.87 -0.30
CA SER A 136 -5.56 18.18 -0.85
C SER A 136 -4.69 19.03 0.10
N ARG A 137 -4.97 19.00 1.41
CA ARG A 137 -4.11 19.70 2.40
C ARG A 137 -2.71 19.07 2.47
N LEU A 138 -2.61 17.75 2.38
CA LEU A 138 -1.34 17.05 2.36
C LEU A 138 -0.54 17.38 1.10
N GLU A 139 -1.19 17.40 -0.06
CA GLU A 139 -0.60 17.82 -1.33
C GLU A 139 -0.05 19.24 -1.26
N VAL A 140 -0.84 20.20 -0.77
CA VAL A 140 -0.40 21.58 -0.57
C VAL A 140 0.78 21.68 0.40
N ALA A 141 0.78 20.91 1.49
CA ALA A 141 1.87 20.91 2.46
C ALA A 141 3.17 20.35 1.85
N LEU A 142 3.08 19.23 1.13
CA LEU A 142 4.23 18.62 0.43
C LEU A 142 4.79 19.55 -0.66
N ASN A 143 3.90 20.21 -1.43
CA ASN A 143 4.33 21.16 -2.45
C ASN A 143 4.97 22.41 -1.83
N ARG A 144 4.48 22.90 -0.70
CA ARG A 144 5.15 23.99 0.03
C ARG A 144 6.52 23.59 0.54
N GLU A 145 6.68 22.38 1.07
CA GLU A 145 7.97 21.87 1.51
C GLU A 145 8.95 21.77 0.33
N LYS A 146 8.47 21.26 -0.82
CA LYS A 146 9.25 21.19 -2.08
C LYS A 146 9.71 22.60 -2.50
N HIS A 147 8.79 23.55 -2.63
CA HIS A 147 9.12 24.92 -3.05
C HIS A 147 10.06 25.62 -2.06
N PHE A 148 9.79 25.52 -0.76
CA PHE A 148 10.64 26.12 0.27
C PHE A 148 12.11 25.71 0.13
N THR A 149 12.38 24.45 -0.16
CA THR A 149 13.76 23.97 -0.29
C THR A 149 14.39 24.44 -1.59
N ALA A 150 13.64 24.52 -2.70
CA ALA A 150 14.12 25.08 -3.95
C ALA A 150 14.48 26.57 -3.80
N ASP A 151 13.60 27.34 -3.16
CA ASP A 151 13.79 28.75 -2.91
C ASP A 151 14.99 29.00 -1.96
N ALA A 152 15.05 28.24 -0.86
CA ALA A 152 16.15 28.32 0.09
C ALA A 152 17.52 28.05 -0.56
N ALA A 153 17.57 27.06 -1.47
CA ALA A 153 18.80 26.74 -2.16
C ALA A 153 19.20 27.81 -3.21
N HIS A 154 18.23 28.45 -3.86
CA HIS A 154 18.50 29.63 -4.72
C HIS A 154 19.02 30.80 -3.91
N GLU A 155 18.38 31.09 -2.78
CA GLU A 155 18.79 32.15 -1.86
C GLU A 155 20.17 31.91 -1.21
N LEU A 156 20.57 30.63 -1.05
CA LEU A 156 21.90 30.26 -0.56
C LEU A 156 22.98 30.33 -1.66
N ARG A 157 22.66 30.09 -2.93
CA ARG A 157 23.63 30.14 -4.03
C ARG A 157 24.23 31.54 -4.19
N THR A 158 23.42 32.58 -4.09
CA THR A 158 23.87 33.97 -4.26
C THR A 158 24.95 34.38 -3.27
N PRO A 159 24.79 34.22 -1.94
CA PRO A 159 25.83 34.56 -0.98
C PRO A 159 27.07 33.67 -1.09
N ILE A 160 26.91 32.37 -1.45
CA ILE A 160 28.05 31.49 -1.67
C ILE A 160 28.87 31.93 -2.87
N SER A 161 28.23 32.34 -3.99
CA SER A 161 28.92 32.87 -5.16
C SER A 161 29.66 34.19 -4.81
N ALA A 162 29.07 35.04 -4.01
CA ALA A 162 29.73 36.27 -3.53
C ALA A 162 30.94 35.96 -2.65
N LEU A 163 30.84 34.96 -1.75
CA LEU A 163 32.01 34.48 -0.97
C LEU A 163 33.12 33.92 -1.84
N LYS A 164 32.78 33.21 -2.90
CA LYS A 164 33.79 32.70 -3.87
C LYS A 164 34.55 33.80 -4.58
N ILE A 165 33.82 34.83 -5.02
CA ILE A 165 34.43 36.01 -5.65
C ILE A 165 35.38 36.70 -4.68
N GLN A 166 34.94 36.89 -3.42
CA GLN A 166 35.80 37.47 -2.39
C GLN A 166 37.04 36.63 -2.09
N LEU A 167 36.90 35.29 -2.02
CA LEU A 167 38.03 34.41 -1.84
C LEU A 167 39.00 34.45 -3.05
N HIS A 168 38.47 34.53 -4.26
CA HIS A 168 39.30 34.64 -5.46
C HIS A 168 40.09 35.97 -5.48
N ASN A 169 39.46 37.09 -5.09
CA ASN A 169 40.13 38.35 -4.98
C ASN A 169 41.24 38.36 -3.90
N LEU A 170 41.00 37.61 -2.78
CA LEU A 170 42.01 37.49 -1.72
C LEU A 170 43.14 36.55 -2.10
N GLU A 171 43.00 35.67 -3.11
CA GLU A 171 43.99 34.75 -3.60
C GLU A 171 45.21 35.51 -4.20
N GLU A 172 45.01 36.72 -4.71
CA GLU A 172 46.08 37.56 -5.24
C GLU A 172 46.97 38.16 -4.12
N ASP A 173 46.42 38.36 -2.92
CA ASP A 173 47.08 38.99 -1.78
C ASP A 173 47.66 38.00 -0.75
N ILE A 174 47.26 36.72 -0.82
CA ILE A 174 47.60 35.70 0.18
C ILE A 174 48.52 34.65 -0.44
N SER A 175 49.59 34.28 0.27
CA SER A 175 50.48 33.20 -0.17
C SER A 175 49.71 31.90 -0.45
N PRO A 176 50.01 31.21 -1.58
CA PRO A 176 49.34 29.94 -1.94
C PRO A 176 49.48 28.83 -0.86
N ASP A 177 50.50 28.90 0.00
CA ASP A 177 50.78 27.93 1.06
C ASP A 177 50.08 28.21 2.37
N ASN A 178 49.19 29.23 2.42
CA ASN A 178 48.47 29.55 3.64
C ASN A 178 47.39 28.48 3.92
N GLU A 179 47.67 27.59 4.86
CA GLU A 179 46.76 26.50 5.23
C GLU A 179 45.35 26.98 5.65
N ALA A 180 45.25 28.09 6.34
CA ALA A 180 43.94 28.63 6.78
C ALA A 180 43.11 29.09 5.59
N PHE A 181 43.73 29.72 4.59
CA PHE A 181 43.08 30.13 3.36
C PHE A 181 42.61 28.91 2.53
N GLN A 182 43.43 27.91 2.38
CA GLN A 182 43.08 26.66 1.69
C GLN A 182 41.94 25.92 2.38
N GLN A 183 41.90 25.88 3.70
CA GLN A 183 40.84 25.30 4.47
C GLN A 183 39.51 26.08 4.30
N LEU A 184 39.58 27.42 4.29
CA LEU A 184 38.40 28.27 4.07
C LEU A 184 37.83 28.07 2.66
N ARG A 185 38.68 28.07 1.63
CA ARG A 185 38.31 27.78 0.24
C ARG A 185 37.63 26.42 0.10
N ALA A 186 38.23 25.37 0.64
CA ALA A 186 37.67 24.03 0.65
C ALA A 186 36.32 23.98 1.40
N GLY A 187 36.15 24.80 2.47
CA GLY A 187 34.88 24.94 3.21
C GLY A 187 33.78 25.54 2.35
N VAL A 188 34.05 26.63 1.65
CA VAL A 188 33.08 27.30 0.77
C VAL A 188 32.71 26.42 -0.42
N ASP A 189 33.67 25.76 -1.06
CA ASP A 189 33.41 24.78 -2.14
C ASP A 189 32.53 23.61 -1.66
N ARG A 190 32.73 23.16 -0.43
CA ARG A 190 31.89 22.12 0.19
C ARG A 190 30.47 22.58 0.40
N ILE A 191 30.28 23.84 0.89
CA ILE A 191 28.94 24.41 1.09
C ILE A 191 28.23 24.56 -0.26
N GLN A 192 28.90 25.06 -1.29
CA GLN A 192 28.34 25.16 -2.64
C GLN A 192 27.87 23.80 -3.14
N HIS A 193 28.72 22.78 -3.04
CA HIS A 193 28.39 21.44 -3.48
C HIS A 193 27.19 20.84 -2.71
N LEU A 194 27.09 21.11 -1.41
CA LEU A 194 25.93 20.72 -0.59
C LEU A 194 24.63 21.36 -1.09
N VAL A 195 24.66 22.67 -1.38
CA VAL A 195 23.50 23.39 -1.89
C VAL A 195 23.09 22.88 -3.27
N GLU A 196 24.05 22.64 -4.16
CA GLU A 196 23.78 22.05 -5.48
C GLU A 196 23.19 20.65 -5.39
N GLN A 197 23.65 19.80 -4.47
CA GLN A 197 23.08 18.48 -4.23
C GLN A 197 21.67 18.54 -3.63
N LEU A 198 21.41 19.49 -2.73
CA LEU A 198 20.02 19.73 -2.22
C LEU A 198 19.10 20.14 -3.36
N LEU A 199 19.52 21.07 -4.21
CA LEU A 199 18.75 21.50 -5.39
C LEU A 199 18.44 20.33 -6.34
N SER A 200 19.43 19.50 -6.60
CA SER A 200 19.28 18.31 -7.45
C SER A 200 18.25 17.33 -6.89
N LEU A 201 18.26 17.08 -5.57
CA LEU A 201 17.27 16.25 -4.91
C LEU A 201 15.82 16.75 -5.11
N TYR A 202 15.62 18.06 -5.08
CA TYR A 202 14.27 18.66 -5.22
C TYR A 202 13.82 18.80 -6.68
N ARG A 203 14.74 19.01 -7.61
CA ARG A 203 14.45 19.03 -9.05
C ARG A 203 14.14 17.65 -9.61
N SER A 204 14.57 16.58 -8.94
CA SER A 204 14.33 15.18 -9.33
C SER A 204 12.95 14.66 -8.91
N THR A 205 11.93 15.53 -8.75
CA THR A 205 10.56 15.08 -8.48
C THR A 205 9.86 14.65 -9.78
N PRO A 206 9.10 13.52 -9.79
CA PRO A 206 8.52 12.93 -11.00
C PRO A 206 7.65 13.89 -11.82
N GLU A 207 6.99 14.84 -11.16
CA GLU A 207 6.02 15.74 -11.81
C GLU A 207 6.66 16.86 -12.63
N GLN A 208 7.89 17.30 -12.30
CA GLN A 208 8.58 18.36 -13.03
C GLN A 208 9.42 17.81 -14.21
N LEU A 209 9.88 16.58 -14.10
CA LEU A 209 10.79 15.98 -15.08
C LEU A 209 10.09 15.17 -16.17
N ALA A 210 8.84 14.69 -15.92
CA ALA A 210 8.07 13.96 -16.93
C ALA A 210 7.82 14.74 -18.24
N HIS A 211 8.00 16.06 -18.24
CA HIS A 211 7.82 16.95 -19.40
C HIS A 211 9.09 17.06 -20.27
N ASN A 212 10.26 16.63 -19.80
CA ASN A 212 11.54 16.79 -20.48
C ASN A 212 12.14 15.47 -20.98
N PHE A 213 11.38 14.38 -20.94
CA PHE A 213 11.85 13.10 -21.45
C PHE A 213 12.05 13.18 -22.95
N CYS A 214 13.24 12.80 -23.40
CA CYS A 214 13.60 12.69 -24.80
C CYS A 214 14.46 11.43 -25.05
N ARG A 215 14.68 11.09 -26.29
CA ARG A 215 15.59 10.00 -26.66
C ARG A 215 17.05 10.46 -26.47
N ILE A 216 17.81 9.74 -25.67
CA ILE A 216 19.17 10.08 -25.27
C ILE A 216 20.08 8.89 -25.59
N ASP A 217 21.23 9.18 -26.22
CA ASP A 217 22.31 8.20 -26.32
C ASP A 217 23.07 8.17 -25.00
N LEU A 218 22.87 7.08 -24.25
CA LEU A 218 23.48 6.91 -22.94
C LEU A 218 24.98 6.79 -23.00
N HIS A 219 25.55 6.25 -24.11
CA HIS A 219 26.97 6.14 -24.32
C HIS A 219 27.60 7.53 -24.52
N GLN A 220 27.00 8.37 -25.36
CA GLN A 220 27.49 9.74 -25.58
C GLN A 220 27.42 10.54 -24.27
N LEU A 221 26.29 10.42 -23.52
CA LEU A 221 26.14 11.07 -22.23
C LEU A 221 27.22 10.65 -21.23
N ALA A 222 27.56 9.37 -21.18
CA ALA A 222 28.62 8.86 -20.31
C ALA A 222 29.98 9.38 -20.71
N GLN A 223 30.24 9.47 -22.01
CA GLN A 223 31.49 10.04 -22.56
C GLN A 223 31.68 11.50 -22.17
N ASP A 224 30.61 12.30 -22.29
CA ASP A 224 30.60 13.73 -21.93
C ASP A 224 30.88 13.93 -20.43
N VAL A 225 30.27 13.15 -19.57
CA VAL A 225 30.44 13.22 -18.11
C VAL A 225 31.86 12.76 -17.71
N ILE A 226 32.39 11.72 -18.33
CA ILE A 226 33.77 11.28 -18.07
C ILE A 226 34.78 12.38 -18.51
N ALA A 227 34.56 13.01 -19.64
CA ALA A 227 35.37 14.12 -20.11
C ALA A 227 35.35 15.33 -19.16
N GLU A 228 34.16 15.67 -18.62
CA GLU A 228 34.00 16.73 -17.60
C GLU A 228 34.79 16.43 -16.32
N LEU A 229 34.80 15.16 -15.89
CA LEU A 229 35.49 14.74 -14.66
C LEU A 229 36.96 14.36 -14.86
N HIS A 230 37.50 14.44 -16.08
CA HIS A 230 38.84 13.98 -16.46
C HIS A 230 39.95 14.55 -15.56
N THR A 231 39.95 15.86 -15.32
CA THR A 231 40.93 16.52 -14.43
C THR A 231 40.95 15.94 -13.02
N LYS A 232 39.79 15.50 -12.50
CA LYS A 232 39.69 14.87 -11.16
C LYS A 232 40.29 13.48 -11.15
N PHE A 233 40.17 12.73 -12.24
CA PHE A 233 40.79 11.41 -12.40
C PHE A 233 42.31 11.55 -12.56
N GLU A 234 42.78 12.49 -13.38
CA GLU A 234 44.19 12.78 -13.56
C GLU A 234 44.92 13.18 -12.27
N THR A 235 44.28 14.04 -11.45
CA THR A 235 44.87 14.47 -10.17
C THR A 235 45.18 13.28 -9.25
N LYS A 236 44.43 12.19 -9.38
CA LYS A 236 44.64 10.93 -8.64
C LYS A 236 45.33 9.85 -9.47
N GLN A 237 45.75 10.15 -10.70
CA GLN A 237 46.33 9.16 -11.64
C GLN A 237 45.42 7.94 -11.85
N GLN A 238 44.09 8.12 -11.75
CA GLN A 238 43.10 7.04 -11.95
C GLN A 238 42.86 6.85 -13.44
N ILE A 239 42.61 5.59 -13.82
CA ILE A 239 42.29 5.21 -15.19
C ILE A 239 40.76 5.08 -15.29
N ALA A 240 40.12 5.99 -16.05
CA ALA A 240 38.70 5.96 -16.33
C ALA A 240 38.45 5.49 -17.77
N GLU A 241 37.68 4.41 -17.92
CA GLU A 241 37.43 3.78 -19.23
C GLU A 241 35.91 3.72 -19.47
N LEU A 242 35.49 3.84 -20.75
CA LEU A 242 34.12 3.64 -21.21
C LEU A 242 34.09 2.48 -22.19
N ALA A 243 33.23 1.51 -21.93
CA ALA A 243 33.03 0.33 -22.77
C ALA A 243 31.53 0.21 -23.18
N GLY A 244 31.29 -0.37 -24.33
CA GLY A 244 29.95 -0.60 -24.85
C GLY A 244 29.69 0.11 -26.16
N GLN A 245 28.40 0.20 -26.54
CA GLN A 245 27.96 0.79 -27.80
C GLN A 245 26.91 1.86 -27.55
N ALA A 246 26.65 2.73 -28.54
CA ALA A 246 25.57 3.68 -28.54
C ALA A 246 24.26 3.00 -28.23
N CYS A 247 23.52 3.52 -27.26
CA CYS A 247 22.26 2.96 -26.80
C CYS A 247 21.27 4.06 -26.44
N MET A 248 20.11 4.04 -27.11
CA MET A 248 19.06 5.02 -26.90
C MET A 248 18.14 4.60 -25.75
N ILE A 249 17.91 5.52 -24.83
CA ILE A 249 16.89 5.40 -23.78
C ILE A 249 15.99 6.64 -23.77
N GLU A 250 14.78 6.52 -23.21
CA GLU A 250 13.95 7.68 -22.89
C GLU A 250 14.25 8.17 -21.48
N GLY A 251 14.58 9.46 -21.37
CA GLY A 251 14.90 10.04 -20.08
C GLY A 251 15.08 11.55 -20.12
N ASP A 252 15.28 12.14 -18.96
CA ASP A 252 15.65 13.53 -18.80
C ASP A 252 17.18 13.67 -18.85
N PRO A 253 17.75 14.44 -19.80
CA PRO A 253 19.20 14.57 -19.97
C PRO A 253 19.91 15.09 -18.72
N PHE A 254 19.32 16.09 -18.06
CA PHE A 254 19.89 16.69 -16.86
C PHE A 254 19.93 15.71 -15.68
N ALA A 255 18.83 14.99 -15.47
CA ALA A 255 18.75 14.00 -14.41
C ALA A 255 19.75 12.85 -14.63
N LEU A 256 19.84 12.32 -15.84
CA LEU A 256 20.79 11.24 -16.18
C LEU A 256 22.25 11.69 -16.07
N THR A 257 22.57 12.92 -16.50
CA THR A 257 23.87 13.53 -16.27
C THR A 257 24.20 13.61 -14.79
N THR A 258 23.26 14.06 -13.97
CA THR A 258 23.41 14.14 -12.51
C THR A 258 23.61 12.75 -11.89
N LEU A 259 22.91 11.72 -12.35
CA LEU A 259 23.08 10.34 -11.90
C LEU A 259 24.50 9.86 -12.17
N LEU A 260 24.98 10.02 -13.41
CA LEU A 260 26.33 9.62 -13.81
C LEU A 260 27.41 10.40 -13.05
N GLN A 261 27.26 11.71 -12.90
CA GLN A 261 28.18 12.54 -12.11
C GLN A 261 28.29 12.07 -10.66
N ASN A 262 27.15 11.71 -10.02
CA ASN A 262 27.18 11.19 -8.65
C ASN A 262 27.86 9.81 -8.56
N LEU A 263 27.58 8.88 -9.48
CA LEU A 263 28.23 7.57 -9.50
C LEU A 263 29.72 7.70 -9.75
N LEU A 264 30.16 8.47 -10.77
CA LEU A 264 31.55 8.68 -11.12
C LEU A 264 32.31 9.47 -10.06
N SER A 265 31.69 10.48 -9.43
CA SER A 265 32.28 11.19 -8.32
C SER A 265 32.49 10.29 -7.09
N ASN A 266 31.59 9.37 -6.83
CA ASN A 266 31.74 8.35 -5.79
C ASN A 266 32.91 7.39 -6.17
N ALA A 267 32.94 6.89 -7.39
CA ALA A 267 34.03 6.04 -7.88
C ALA A 267 35.41 6.74 -7.73
N ASN A 268 35.55 7.99 -8.22
CA ASN A 268 36.76 8.79 -8.04
C ASN A 268 37.15 8.94 -6.56
N LYS A 269 36.20 9.15 -5.72
CA LYS A 269 36.40 9.40 -4.27
C LYS A 269 36.95 8.18 -3.55
N TYR A 270 36.38 6.99 -3.81
CA TYR A 270 36.67 5.77 -3.05
C TYR A 270 37.74 4.90 -3.71
N THR A 271 38.08 5.14 -4.97
CA THR A 271 39.20 4.52 -5.67
C THR A 271 40.51 5.17 -5.23
N PRO A 272 41.53 4.37 -4.87
CA PRO A 272 42.86 4.88 -4.52
C PRO A 272 43.56 5.51 -5.74
N PRO A 273 44.63 6.29 -5.51
CA PRO A 273 45.49 6.76 -6.61
C PRO A 273 46.01 5.59 -7.45
N GLY A 274 46.04 5.75 -8.78
CA GLY A 274 46.41 4.70 -9.73
C GLY A 274 45.36 3.59 -9.93
N GLY A 275 44.19 3.67 -9.29
CA GLY A 275 43.12 2.67 -9.46
C GLY A 275 42.31 2.86 -10.73
N HIS A 276 41.37 1.93 -10.96
CA HIS A 276 40.59 1.83 -12.18
C HIS A 276 39.10 2.15 -11.92
N ILE A 277 38.50 2.84 -12.88
CA ILE A 277 37.07 3.12 -12.95
C ILE A 277 36.57 2.73 -14.34
N LEU A 278 35.58 1.88 -14.44
CA LEU A 278 35.06 1.41 -15.71
C LEU A 278 33.55 1.67 -15.79
N VAL A 279 33.13 2.36 -16.82
CA VAL A 279 31.73 2.50 -17.20
C VAL A 279 31.41 1.54 -18.33
N THR A 280 30.44 0.69 -18.17
CA THR A 280 30.00 -0.26 -19.20
C THR A 280 28.55 -0.02 -19.53
N ILE A 281 28.25 0.13 -20.83
CA ILE A 281 26.88 0.21 -21.33
C ILE A 281 26.60 -1.03 -22.18
N SER A 282 25.61 -1.81 -21.79
CA SER A 282 25.19 -3.02 -22.50
C SER A 282 23.70 -3.08 -22.67
N THR A 283 23.25 -3.75 -23.73
CA THR A 283 21.84 -3.93 -24.04
C THR A 283 21.55 -5.41 -24.08
N GLU A 284 20.49 -5.81 -23.38
CA GLU A 284 19.89 -7.14 -23.48
C GLU A 284 18.49 -7.01 -24.09
N GLU A 285 17.79 -8.14 -24.34
CA GLU A 285 16.52 -8.17 -25.09
C GLU A 285 15.52 -7.10 -24.69
N HIS A 286 15.38 -6.80 -23.38
CA HIS A 286 14.37 -5.88 -22.85
C HIS A 286 14.90 -4.79 -21.93
N ALA A 287 16.24 -4.71 -21.75
CA ALA A 287 16.85 -3.80 -20.79
C ALA A 287 18.17 -3.20 -21.30
N VAL A 288 18.46 -1.99 -20.81
CA VAL A 288 19.73 -1.30 -20.99
C VAL A 288 20.41 -1.20 -19.64
N TYR A 289 21.63 -1.65 -19.56
CA TYR A 289 22.44 -1.68 -18.35
C TYR A 289 23.51 -0.60 -18.42
N LEU A 290 23.49 0.30 -17.44
CA LEU A 290 24.56 1.23 -17.15
C LEU A 290 25.29 0.72 -15.90
N LYS A 291 26.51 0.24 -16.07
CA LYS A 291 27.33 -0.29 -14.98
C LYS A 291 28.54 0.63 -14.74
N VAL A 292 28.72 1.09 -13.50
CA VAL A 292 29.87 1.87 -13.06
C VAL A 292 30.60 1.04 -12.02
N GLU A 293 31.83 0.63 -12.35
CA GLU A 293 32.69 -0.22 -11.51
C GLU A 293 33.91 0.54 -11.06
N ASP A 294 34.32 0.37 -9.83
CA ASP A 294 35.52 0.94 -9.26
C ASP A 294 36.44 -0.14 -8.66
N SER A 295 37.71 0.18 -8.49
CA SER A 295 38.69 -0.66 -7.81
C SER A 295 38.97 -0.17 -6.37
N GLY A 296 37.97 0.41 -5.72
CA GLY A 296 38.06 0.96 -4.38
C GLY A 296 37.96 -0.08 -3.27
N SER A 297 37.63 0.36 -2.06
CA SER A 297 37.53 -0.51 -0.89
C SER A 297 36.30 -1.45 -0.90
N GLY A 298 35.35 -1.22 -1.80
CA GLY A 298 34.08 -1.94 -1.84
C GLY A 298 33.12 -1.54 -0.73
N ILE A 299 31.90 -2.07 -0.84
CA ILE A 299 30.84 -1.87 0.12
C ILE A 299 30.42 -3.26 0.65
N PRO A 300 30.36 -3.47 1.98
CA PRO A 300 29.85 -4.72 2.54
C PRO A 300 28.38 -4.95 2.16
N PRO A 301 27.96 -6.21 1.84
CA PRO A 301 26.60 -6.50 1.45
C PRO A 301 25.53 -6.09 2.49
N GLU A 302 25.87 -6.12 3.77
CA GLU A 302 24.99 -5.69 4.88
C GLU A 302 24.66 -4.19 4.87
N ASP A 303 25.39 -3.41 4.10
CA ASP A 303 25.22 -1.96 4.00
C ASP A 303 24.56 -1.50 2.69
N TYR A 304 24.27 -2.40 1.72
CA TYR A 304 23.69 -2.05 0.43
C TYR A 304 22.36 -1.28 0.54
N ASP A 305 21.51 -1.62 1.50
CA ASP A 305 20.26 -0.89 1.73
C ASP A 305 20.45 0.44 2.46
N LYS A 306 21.52 0.54 3.25
CA LYS A 306 21.79 1.70 4.10
C LYS A 306 22.38 2.88 3.32
N ILE A 307 23.21 2.60 2.30
CA ILE A 307 23.93 3.64 1.54
C ILE A 307 23.03 4.57 0.74
N PHE A 308 21.79 4.19 0.48
CA PHE A 308 20.78 5.02 -0.19
C PHE A 308 20.01 5.93 0.76
N LYS A 309 20.18 5.78 2.09
CA LYS A 309 19.53 6.66 3.06
C LYS A 309 20.20 8.02 3.10
N ARG A 310 19.40 9.08 3.23
CA ARG A 310 19.90 10.47 3.31
C ARG A 310 20.91 10.63 4.46
N PHE A 311 22.02 11.32 4.19
CA PHE A 311 23.08 11.60 5.16
C PHE A 311 23.80 10.37 5.72
N GLN A 312 23.57 9.18 5.17
CA GLN A 312 24.23 7.95 5.59
C GLN A 312 25.65 7.92 4.99
N ARG A 313 26.61 7.56 5.85
CA ARG A 313 28.01 7.39 5.48
C ARG A 313 28.55 6.12 6.11
N LEU A 314 29.29 5.34 5.34
CA LEU A 314 30.04 4.19 5.88
C LEU A 314 31.40 4.69 6.39
N ASN A 315 31.64 4.55 7.70
CA ASN A 315 32.94 4.90 8.31
C ASN A 315 33.90 3.72 8.16
N ASN A 316 34.37 3.47 6.92
CA ASN A 316 35.17 2.28 6.62
C ASN A 316 36.69 2.54 6.48
N LYS A 317 37.21 3.65 7.00
CA LYS A 317 38.67 3.81 7.01
C LYS A 317 39.26 3.41 8.36
N PRO A 318 40.23 2.49 8.39
CA PRO A 318 40.92 2.06 9.61
C PRO A 318 41.69 3.19 10.33
N ASP A 319 42.02 4.27 9.63
CA ASP A 319 42.79 5.42 10.12
C ASP A 319 41.92 6.56 10.72
N GLY A 320 40.57 6.37 10.81
CA GLY A 320 39.68 7.39 11.33
C GLY A 320 39.48 8.62 10.44
N SER A 321 40.11 8.69 9.24
CA SER A 321 39.97 9.80 8.32
C SER A 321 38.61 9.78 7.64
N THR A 322 37.84 10.87 7.77
CA THR A 322 36.54 11.01 7.09
C THR A 322 36.74 11.51 5.67
N THR A 323 36.43 10.68 4.69
CA THR A 323 36.41 11.12 3.27
C THR A 323 35.34 12.20 3.09
N PRO A 324 35.64 13.38 2.50
CA PRO A 324 34.66 14.47 2.38
C PRO A 324 33.42 14.06 1.57
N GLY A 325 32.22 14.43 2.03
CA GLY A 325 30.94 14.15 1.34
C GLY A 325 29.76 14.16 2.32
N CYS A 326 28.56 14.55 1.85
CA CYS A 326 27.39 14.75 2.68
C CYS A 326 26.45 13.53 2.78
N GLY A 327 26.72 12.44 2.06
CA GLY A 327 25.84 11.26 2.07
C GLY A 327 24.52 11.43 1.29
N LEU A 328 24.47 12.36 0.32
CA LEU A 328 23.27 12.62 -0.50
C LEU A 328 23.40 12.04 -1.92
N GLY A 329 24.61 11.80 -2.44
CA GLY A 329 24.83 11.43 -3.83
C GLY A 329 24.09 10.16 -4.25
N LEU A 330 24.18 9.08 -3.46
CA LEU A 330 23.48 7.82 -3.77
C LEU A 330 21.95 7.92 -3.57
N THR A 331 21.48 8.78 -2.68
CA THR A 331 20.04 9.10 -2.58
C THR A 331 19.53 9.79 -3.85
N ILE A 332 20.34 10.69 -4.43
CA ILE A 332 20.02 11.34 -5.72
C ILE A 332 19.99 10.30 -6.83
N VAL A 333 20.95 9.39 -6.89
CA VAL A 333 20.99 8.29 -7.86
C VAL A 333 19.73 7.46 -7.79
N ARG A 334 19.28 7.09 -6.58
CA ARG A 334 18.04 6.32 -6.38
C ARG A 334 16.81 7.06 -6.86
N ASN A 335 16.65 8.34 -6.48
CA ASN A 335 15.51 9.16 -6.90
C ASN A 335 15.44 9.29 -8.43
N ILE A 336 16.59 9.49 -9.09
CA ILE A 336 16.64 9.58 -10.55
C ILE A 336 16.34 8.23 -11.21
N ALA A 337 16.82 7.13 -10.67
CA ALA A 337 16.48 5.81 -11.16
C ALA A 337 14.98 5.51 -11.01
N ASP A 338 14.39 5.82 -9.86
CA ASP A 338 12.94 5.67 -9.60
C ASP A 338 12.13 6.51 -10.59
N LEU A 339 12.57 7.75 -10.88
CA LEU A 339 11.96 8.62 -11.89
C LEU A 339 11.92 7.97 -13.28
N HIS A 340 13.02 7.34 -13.68
CA HIS A 340 13.16 6.65 -14.97
C HIS A 340 12.61 5.22 -14.94
N ARG A 341 11.95 4.80 -13.84
CA ARG A 341 11.47 3.43 -13.60
C ARG A 341 12.60 2.40 -13.78
N ALA A 342 13.83 2.82 -13.50
CA ALA A 342 15.00 1.99 -13.55
C ALA A 342 15.24 1.30 -12.20
N ARG A 343 15.89 0.13 -12.24
CA ARG A 343 16.30 -0.61 -11.04
C ARG A 343 17.78 -0.37 -10.78
N ILE A 344 18.16 -0.27 -9.52
CA ILE A 344 19.57 -0.21 -9.11
C ILE A 344 19.95 -1.51 -8.44
N GLU A 345 21.04 -2.10 -8.89
CA GLU A 345 21.67 -3.27 -8.29
C GLU A 345 23.11 -2.95 -7.91
N ILE A 346 23.63 -3.64 -6.89
CA ILE A 346 25.00 -3.46 -6.41
C ILE A 346 25.66 -4.82 -6.37
N GLU A 347 26.85 -4.89 -6.98
CA GLU A 347 27.64 -6.10 -7.04
C GLU A 347 29.08 -5.83 -6.63
N ARG A 348 29.85 -6.88 -6.48
CA ARG A 348 31.30 -6.75 -6.43
C ARG A 348 31.83 -6.35 -7.80
N SER A 349 32.78 -5.44 -7.80
CA SER A 349 33.50 -5.06 -9.02
C SER A 349 34.24 -6.24 -9.61
N ARG A 350 34.51 -6.21 -10.93
CA ARG A 350 35.40 -7.16 -11.62
C ARG A 350 36.85 -7.05 -11.16
N PHE A 351 37.21 -5.94 -10.56
CA PHE A 351 38.52 -5.74 -9.92
C PHE A 351 38.58 -6.54 -8.62
N GLU A 352 39.79 -6.84 -8.13
CA GLU A 352 39.99 -7.65 -6.91
C GLU A 352 39.23 -7.08 -5.70
N SER A 353 39.07 -5.73 -5.67
CA SER A 353 38.29 -5.00 -4.69
C SER A 353 37.43 -3.98 -5.42
N GLY A 354 36.45 -3.38 -4.69
CA GLY A 354 35.62 -2.31 -5.25
C GLY A 354 34.14 -2.68 -5.36
N THR A 355 33.38 -1.74 -5.90
CA THR A 355 31.90 -1.84 -6.02
C THR A 355 31.52 -1.64 -7.49
N ALA A 356 30.47 -2.34 -7.91
CA ALA A 356 29.78 -2.14 -9.16
C ALA A 356 28.35 -1.66 -8.89
N PHE A 357 28.01 -0.47 -9.36
CA PHE A 357 26.64 0.02 -9.40
C PHE A 357 26.06 -0.22 -10.78
N ILE A 358 24.92 -0.90 -10.85
CA ILE A 358 24.24 -1.25 -12.08
C ILE A 358 22.87 -0.56 -12.07
N VAL A 359 22.63 0.31 -13.05
CA VAL A 359 21.33 0.94 -13.27
C VAL A 359 20.69 0.30 -14.51
N ILE A 360 19.52 -0.29 -14.33
CA ILE A 360 18.82 -1.09 -15.33
C ILE A 360 17.61 -0.29 -15.81
N PHE A 361 17.69 0.20 -17.04
CA PHE A 361 16.61 0.91 -17.71
C PHE A 361 15.78 -0.03 -18.56
N LYS A 362 14.48 0.26 -18.70
CA LYS A 362 13.66 -0.44 -19.68
C LYS A 362 14.06 0.00 -21.08
N ARG A 363 14.30 -0.94 -21.98
CA ARG A 363 14.58 -0.64 -23.39
C ARG A 363 13.34 -0.03 -24.05
N THR A 364 13.53 1.07 -24.74
CA THR A 364 12.51 1.64 -25.63
C THR A 364 12.54 0.84 -26.92
N GLU A 365 11.43 0.26 -27.30
CA GLU A 365 11.27 -0.36 -28.61
C GLU A 365 11.31 0.75 -29.68
N ASP A 366 12.04 0.51 -30.74
CA ASP A 366 12.21 1.42 -31.89
C ASP A 366 10.90 1.69 -32.64
#